data_a7aa497db7a1fe0f07bb90d77735d143
#
_entry.id   a7aa497db7a1fe0f07bb90d77735d143
#
_cell.length_a   1.000
_cell.length_b   1.000
_cell.length_c   1.000
_cell.angle_alpha   90.00
_cell.angle_beta   90.00
_cell.angle_gamma   90.00
#
_symmetry.space_group_name_H-M   'P 1'
#
loop_
_entity.id
_entity.type
_entity.pdbx_description
1 polymer ?
#
loop_
_entity_poly.entity_id
_entity_poly.type
_entity_poly.pdbx_seq_one_letter_code
_entity_poly.pdbx_strand_id
1 'polypeptide(L)'
;ASYSFAKEQREKIYVLDQGKSLMLALSQDASRNRPVEAREHVRRFHELFFTIAPDKDAIEKNMERAFVLCDKSAFNYYKDLAEKGYYNRAISGNVNQRIEVDSIHCNFNTYPYAVTTYAREFIVRQSNVTERSLITTCTLQNSVRSDNNPQGFLMENFLVKENRDIQTYKR
;
A
#
# COMPACT_ATOMS: atom_id res chain seq x y z
N ALA A 1 5.82 19.56 3.76
CA ALA A 1 6.42 20.80 3.33
C ALA A 1 5.36 21.85 3.02
N SER A 2 4.74 21.85 1.84
CA SER A 2 3.69 22.83 1.52
C SER A 2 2.49 22.73 2.46
N TYR A 3 2.19 21.56 2.93
CA TYR A 3 1.10 21.33 3.89
C TYR A 3 1.38 21.99 5.24
N SER A 4 2.59 21.88 5.75
CA SER A 4 2.98 22.52 7.02
C SER A 4 2.91 24.04 6.93
N PHE A 5 3.35 24.60 5.81
CA PHE A 5 3.28 26.04 5.60
C PHE A 5 1.86 26.56 5.57
N ALA A 6 0.96 25.90 4.83
CA ALA A 6 -0.45 26.27 4.78
C ALA A 6 -1.12 26.16 6.14
N LYS A 7 -0.74 25.16 6.93
CA LYS A 7 -1.23 24.96 8.28
C LYS A 7 -0.79 26.11 9.20
N GLU A 8 0.47 26.51 9.14
CA GLU A 8 0.99 27.63 9.92
C GLU A 8 0.27 28.93 9.59
N GLN A 9 0.00 29.18 8.32
CA GLN A 9 -0.75 30.37 7.89
C GLN A 9 -2.16 30.38 8.47
N ARG A 10 -2.83 29.25 8.47
CA ARG A 10 -4.15 29.12 9.06
C ARG A 10 -4.11 29.34 10.56
N GLU A 11 -3.14 28.82 11.24
CA GLU A 11 -2.99 28.99 12.69
C GLU A 11 -2.81 30.47 13.06
N LYS A 12 -2.03 31.21 12.29
CA LYS A 12 -1.86 32.64 12.52
C LYS A 12 -3.15 33.44 12.38
N ILE A 13 -3.99 33.05 11.43
CA ILE A 13 -5.28 33.70 11.21
C ILE A 13 -6.25 33.37 12.33
N TYR A 14 -6.33 32.12 12.72
CA TYR A 14 -7.34 31.64 13.68
C TYR A 14 -7.01 31.90 15.14
N VAL A 15 -5.77 32.16 15.47
CA VAL A 15 -5.41 32.59 16.84
C VAL A 15 -6.13 33.89 17.24
N LEU A 16 -6.39 34.74 16.26
CA LEU A 16 -7.12 35.98 16.49
C LEU A 16 -8.63 35.77 16.65
N ASP A 17 -9.14 34.66 16.15
CA ASP A 17 -10.56 34.43 16.08
C ASP A 17 -11.08 33.60 17.25
N GLN A 18 -10.72 32.37 17.38
CA GLN A 18 -11.05 31.54 18.54
C GLN A 18 -10.44 30.14 18.36
N GLY A 19 -9.78 29.63 19.40
CA GLY A 19 -9.20 28.32 19.38
C GLY A 19 -10.16 27.18 19.03
N LYS A 20 -11.45 27.35 19.33
CA LYS A 20 -12.49 26.36 19.02
C LYS A 20 -12.70 26.15 17.53
N SER A 21 -12.67 27.24 16.73
CA SER A 21 -12.85 27.15 15.27
C SER A 21 -11.70 26.43 14.61
N LEU A 22 -10.48 26.70 15.09
CA LEU A 22 -9.29 26.01 14.60
C LEU A 22 -9.33 24.51 14.94
N MET A 23 -9.66 24.17 16.18
CA MET A 23 -9.74 22.78 16.60
C MET A 23 -10.78 22.01 15.81
N LEU A 24 -11.94 22.60 15.54
CA LEU A 24 -12.97 21.97 14.73
C LEU A 24 -12.50 21.76 13.29
N ALA A 25 -11.85 22.76 12.68
CA ALA A 25 -11.34 22.67 11.32
C ALA A 25 -10.27 21.57 11.20
N LEU A 26 -9.35 21.50 12.15
CA LEU A 26 -8.31 20.46 12.17
C LEU A 26 -8.91 19.06 12.33
N SER A 27 -9.91 18.94 13.20
CA SER A 27 -10.62 17.67 13.40
C SER A 27 -11.34 17.20 12.14
N GLN A 28 -12.01 18.12 11.43
CA GLN A 28 -12.68 17.81 10.17
C GLN A 28 -11.70 17.42 9.06
N ASP A 29 -10.58 18.13 8.96
CA ASP A 29 -9.53 17.79 7.99
C ASP A 29 -8.98 16.39 8.26
N ALA A 30 -8.69 16.06 9.49
CA ALA A 30 -8.19 14.75 9.88
C ALA A 30 -9.21 13.65 9.54
N SER A 31 -10.49 13.85 9.86
CA SER A 31 -11.52 12.85 9.60
C SER A 31 -11.79 12.64 8.10
N ARG A 32 -11.56 13.64 7.27
CA ARG A 32 -11.74 13.53 5.81
C ARG A 32 -10.50 12.96 5.11
N ASN A 33 -9.32 13.41 5.53
CA ASN A 33 -8.07 13.13 4.82
C ASN A 33 -7.43 11.82 5.25
N ARG A 34 -7.56 11.44 6.51
CA ARG A 34 -6.92 10.20 6.99
C ARG A 34 -7.42 8.93 6.29
N PRO A 35 -8.74 8.76 6.03
CA PRO A 35 -9.20 7.62 5.25
C PRO A 35 -8.61 7.55 3.84
N VAL A 36 -8.54 8.69 3.15
CA VAL A 36 -7.93 8.76 1.80
C VAL A 36 -6.44 8.43 1.88
N GLU A 37 -5.74 9.01 2.83
CA GLU A 37 -4.31 8.75 3.03
C GLU A 37 -4.04 7.29 3.38
N ALA A 38 -4.89 6.69 4.20
CA ALA A 38 -4.76 5.28 4.58
C ALA A 38 -4.90 4.37 3.35
N ARG A 39 -5.90 4.62 2.52
CA ARG A 39 -6.08 3.85 1.28
C ARG A 39 -4.91 4.04 0.33
N GLU A 40 -4.38 5.25 0.22
CA GLU A 40 -3.22 5.52 -0.63
C GLU A 40 -1.97 4.79 -0.12
N HIS A 41 -1.77 4.75 1.18
CA HIS A 41 -0.66 4.01 1.79
C HIS A 41 -0.74 2.52 1.43
N VAL A 42 -1.91 1.92 1.57
CA VAL A 42 -2.13 0.50 1.27
C VAL A 42 -1.99 0.24 -0.23
N ARG A 43 -2.52 1.13 -1.08
CA ARG A 43 -2.39 1.02 -2.54
C ARG A 43 -0.91 1.05 -2.94
N ARG A 44 -0.16 2.00 -2.43
CA ARG A 44 1.27 2.14 -2.74
C ARG A 44 2.05 0.89 -2.33
N PHE A 45 1.76 0.35 -1.14
CA PHE A 45 2.39 -0.89 -0.72
C PHE A 45 2.11 -2.01 -1.72
N HIS A 46 0.86 -2.20 -2.11
CA HIS A 46 0.48 -3.28 -3.02
C HIS A 46 1.13 -3.10 -4.39
N GLU A 47 1.16 -1.88 -4.91
CA GLU A 47 1.79 -1.61 -6.19
C GLU A 47 3.29 -1.89 -6.17
N LEU A 48 3.98 -1.55 -5.09
CA LEU A 48 5.40 -1.84 -4.93
C LEU A 48 5.67 -3.32 -4.74
N PHE A 49 4.88 -3.97 -3.91
CA PHE A 49 5.13 -5.35 -3.51
C PHE A 49 4.75 -6.36 -4.61
N PHE A 50 3.68 -6.10 -5.35
CA PHE A 50 3.14 -7.05 -6.32
C PHE A 50 3.42 -6.69 -7.78
N THR A 51 4.20 -5.65 -8.04
CA THR A 51 4.70 -5.34 -9.39
C THR A 51 6.07 -5.94 -9.54
N ILE A 52 6.19 -6.93 -10.44
CA ILE A 52 7.41 -7.71 -10.62
C ILE A 52 7.87 -7.56 -12.06
N ALA A 53 9.05 -6.96 -12.24
CA ALA A 53 9.76 -6.99 -13.51
C ALA A 53 10.77 -8.15 -13.47
N PRO A 54 11.17 -8.74 -14.60
CA PRO A 54 12.13 -9.83 -14.62
C PRO A 54 13.58 -9.33 -14.47
N ASP A 55 13.81 -8.56 -13.43
CA ASP A 55 15.08 -7.92 -13.13
C ASP A 55 15.26 -7.90 -11.62
N LYS A 56 16.31 -8.55 -11.15
CA LYS A 56 16.59 -8.69 -9.72
C LYS A 56 16.70 -7.33 -9.03
N ASP A 57 17.41 -6.38 -9.63
CA ASP A 57 17.62 -5.07 -9.01
C ASP A 57 16.31 -4.29 -8.89
N ALA A 58 15.45 -4.38 -9.90
CA ALA A 58 14.14 -3.72 -9.87
C ALA A 58 13.25 -4.33 -8.77
N ILE A 59 13.27 -5.65 -8.64
CA ILE A 59 12.50 -6.34 -7.59
C ILE A 59 12.98 -5.89 -6.21
N GLU A 60 14.28 -5.93 -5.97
CA GLU A 60 14.86 -5.55 -4.66
C GLU A 60 14.56 -4.10 -4.31
N LYS A 61 14.67 -3.20 -5.29
CA LYS A 61 14.41 -1.78 -5.08
C LYS A 61 12.95 -1.51 -4.68
N ASN A 62 12.01 -2.17 -5.35
CA ASN A 62 10.59 -2.04 -5.01
C ASN A 62 10.30 -2.63 -3.63
N MET A 63 10.93 -3.76 -3.30
CA MET A 63 10.74 -4.39 -1.98
C MET A 63 11.29 -3.51 -0.87
N GLU A 64 12.45 -2.90 -1.04
CA GLU A 64 13.00 -1.96 -0.05
C GLU A 64 12.01 -0.83 0.24
N ARG A 65 11.40 -0.28 -0.80
CA ARG A 65 10.41 0.79 -0.66
C ARG A 65 9.13 0.31 0.00
N ALA A 66 8.69 -0.90 -0.32
CA ALA A 66 7.49 -1.49 0.29
C ALA A 66 7.71 -1.78 1.78
N PHE A 67 8.88 -2.25 2.16
CA PHE A 67 9.16 -2.63 3.56
C PHE A 67 9.22 -1.45 4.52
N VAL A 68 9.37 -0.23 4.03
CA VAL A 68 9.24 0.97 4.86
C VAL A 68 7.78 1.17 5.31
N LEU A 69 6.83 0.64 4.57
CA LEU A 69 5.39 0.85 4.76
C LEU A 69 4.73 -0.21 5.63
N CYS A 70 5.45 -1.27 5.99
CA CYS A 70 4.88 -2.44 6.65
C CYS A 70 5.83 -3.03 7.69
N ASP A 71 5.28 -3.92 8.51
CA ASP A 71 6.05 -4.68 9.49
C ASP A 71 6.65 -5.95 8.86
N LYS A 72 7.21 -6.80 9.70
CA LYS A 72 7.87 -8.04 9.26
C LYS A 72 6.93 -9.08 8.66
N SER A 73 5.61 -8.95 8.83
CA SER A 73 4.67 -9.94 8.27
C SER A 73 4.72 -9.98 6.75
N ALA A 74 4.80 -8.82 6.10
CA ALA A 74 4.97 -8.75 4.65
C ALA A 74 6.37 -9.21 4.22
N PHE A 75 7.40 -8.87 4.99
CA PHE A 75 8.75 -9.36 4.72
C PHE A 75 8.81 -10.88 4.79
N ASN A 76 8.15 -11.49 5.77
CA ASN A 76 8.11 -12.94 5.89
C ASN A 76 7.41 -13.59 4.68
N TYR A 77 6.33 -12.99 4.20
CA TYR A 77 5.65 -13.46 2.99
C TYR A 77 6.58 -13.39 1.77
N TYR A 78 7.28 -12.28 1.60
CA TYR A 78 8.28 -12.12 0.54
C TYR A 78 9.36 -13.19 0.64
N LYS A 79 9.87 -13.42 1.84
CA LYS A 79 10.93 -14.42 2.07
C LYS A 79 10.47 -15.83 1.69
N ASP A 80 9.24 -16.19 2.05
CA ASP A 80 8.67 -17.49 1.68
C ASP A 80 8.58 -17.64 0.16
N LEU A 81 8.10 -16.61 -0.54
CA LEU A 81 8.04 -16.63 -2.00
C LEU A 81 9.43 -16.76 -2.62
N ALA A 82 10.40 -16.03 -2.09
CA ALA A 82 11.78 -16.07 -2.58
C ALA A 82 12.38 -17.46 -2.39
N GLU A 83 12.19 -18.07 -1.22
CA GLU A 83 12.69 -19.41 -0.93
C GLU A 83 12.03 -20.48 -1.80
N LYS A 84 10.78 -20.27 -2.21
CA LYS A 84 10.08 -21.16 -3.16
C LYS A 84 10.47 -20.93 -4.61
N GLY A 85 11.36 -19.96 -4.87
CA GLY A 85 11.85 -19.67 -6.22
C GLY A 85 10.93 -18.79 -7.05
N TYR A 86 9.96 -18.14 -6.47
CA TYR A 86 8.99 -17.34 -7.21
C TYR A 86 9.64 -16.25 -8.05
N TYR A 87 10.53 -15.46 -7.44
CA TYR A 87 11.20 -14.36 -8.14
C TYR A 87 12.23 -14.87 -9.15
N ASN A 88 12.95 -15.92 -8.82
CA ASN A 88 13.92 -16.53 -9.76
C ASN A 88 13.22 -17.06 -11.01
N ARG A 89 12.04 -17.65 -10.86
CA ARG A 89 11.27 -18.14 -12.02
C ARG A 89 10.77 -16.96 -12.88
N ALA A 90 10.37 -15.86 -12.27
CA ALA A 90 9.97 -14.67 -13.02
C ALA A 90 11.13 -14.12 -13.85
N ILE A 91 12.32 -14.04 -13.23
CA ILE A 91 13.52 -13.53 -13.90
C ILE A 91 13.93 -14.46 -15.05
N SER A 92 14.07 -15.76 -14.78
CA SER A 92 14.52 -16.72 -15.80
C SER A 92 13.50 -16.91 -16.92
N GLY A 93 12.22 -16.80 -16.60
CA GLY A 93 11.13 -16.91 -17.58
C GLY A 93 10.78 -15.61 -18.29
N ASN A 94 11.46 -14.51 -17.97
CA ASN A 94 11.14 -13.19 -18.51
C ASN A 94 9.67 -12.83 -18.31
N VAL A 95 9.15 -13.07 -17.10
CA VAL A 95 7.76 -12.88 -16.73
C VAL A 95 7.61 -11.53 -16.04
N ASN A 96 6.62 -10.74 -16.47
CA ASN A 96 6.22 -9.52 -15.81
C ASN A 96 4.93 -9.76 -15.03
N GLN A 97 4.82 -9.15 -13.88
CA GLN A 97 3.58 -9.14 -13.11
C GLN A 97 3.21 -7.69 -12.83
N ARG A 98 1.96 -7.35 -13.10
CA ARG A 98 1.39 -6.06 -12.71
C ARG A 98 0.19 -6.28 -11.83
N ILE A 99 -0.24 -5.25 -11.15
CA ILE A 99 -1.39 -5.30 -10.26
C ILE A 99 -2.35 -4.15 -10.56
N GLU A 100 -3.63 -4.43 -10.43
CA GLU A 100 -4.69 -3.42 -10.39
C GLU A 100 -5.42 -3.56 -9.07
N VAL A 101 -5.36 -2.53 -8.24
CA VAL A 101 -6.09 -2.49 -6.98
C VAL A 101 -7.50 -2.01 -7.27
N ASP A 102 -8.48 -2.87 -7.03
CA ASP A 102 -9.88 -2.57 -7.35
C ASP A 102 -10.56 -1.80 -6.22
N SER A 103 -10.35 -2.21 -4.97
CA SER A 103 -10.92 -1.50 -3.83
C SER A 103 -10.15 -1.79 -2.56
N ILE A 104 -10.19 -0.82 -1.64
CA ILE A 104 -9.55 -0.92 -0.33
C ILE A 104 -10.58 -0.48 0.71
N HIS A 105 -10.90 -1.37 1.63
CA HIS A 105 -11.88 -1.12 2.68
C HIS A 105 -11.16 -1.01 4.01
N CYS A 106 -11.19 0.19 4.59
CA CYS A 106 -10.61 0.47 5.91
C CYS A 106 -11.73 0.67 6.93
N ASN A 107 -11.64 -0.01 8.05
CA ASN A 107 -12.56 0.20 9.17
C ASN A 107 -11.91 1.14 10.19
N PHE A 108 -12.40 2.37 10.26
CA PHE A 108 -11.89 3.39 11.17
C PHE A 108 -12.61 3.42 12.51
N ASN A 109 -13.56 2.53 12.74
CA ASN A 109 -14.32 2.47 14.00
C ASN A 109 -13.52 1.85 15.16
N THR A 110 -12.50 1.07 14.82
CA THR A 110 -11.58 0.45 15.79
C THR A 110 -10.15 0.77 15.43
N TYR A 111 -9.27 0.77 16.40
CA TYR A 111 -7.85 1.03 16.21
C TYR A 111 -7.06 -0.13 16.83
N PRO A 112 -6.05 -0.73 16.14
CA PRO A 112 -5.58 -0.42 14.78
C PRO A 112 -6.66 -0.65 13.71
N TYR A 113 -6.57 0.11 12.61
CA TYR A 113 -7.59 0.07 11.57
C TYR A 113 -7.51 -1.23 10.76
N ALA A 114 -8.60 -1.97 10.69
CA ALA A 114 -8.65 -3.20 9.89
C ALA A 114 -8.84 -2.86 8.40
N VAL A 115 -8.04 -3.49 7.54
CA VAL A 115 -8.05 -3.20 6.11
C VAL A 115 -8.17 -4.49 5.30
N THR A 116 -9.04 -4.47 4.31
CA THR A 116 -9.16 -5.52 3.30
C THR A 116 -8.95 -4.90 1.93
N THR A 117 -8.05 -5.49 1.13
CA THR A 117 -7.74 -5.03 -0.23
C THR A 117 -8.15 -6.08 -1.23
N TYR A 118 -8.89 -5.64 -2.25
CA TYR A 118 -9.29 -6.46 -3.40
C TYR A 118 -8.54 -5.99 -4.63
N ALA A 119 -7.85 -6.92 -5.29
CA ALA A 119 -6.99 -6.59 -6.42
C ALA A 119 -6.97 -7.74 -7.43
N ARG A 120 -6.41 -7.46 -8.59
CA ARG A 120 -6.13 -8.47 -9.62
C ARG A 120 -4.67 -8.34 -10.02
N GLU A 121 -4.01 -9.48 -10.13
CA GLU A 121 -2.65 -9.55 -10.67
C GLU A 121 -2.73 -10.04 -12.11
N PHE A 122 -1.84 -9.53 -12.94
CA PHE A 122 -1.72 -9.95 -14.34
C PHE A 122 -0.29 -10.44 -14.55
N ILE A 123 -0.18 -11.75 -14.76
CA ILE A 123 1.11 -12.41 -14.95
C ILE A 123 1.32 -12.54 -16.45
N VAL A 124 2.21 -11.69 -16.97
CA VAL A 124 2.43 -11.53 -18.41
C VAL A 124 3.63 -12.35 -18.83
N ARG A 125 3.36 -13.42 -19.55
CA ARG A 125 4.36 -14.29 -20.16
C ARG A 125 4.48 -13.95 -21.64
N GLN A 126 5.43 -14.57 -22.31
CA GLN A 126 5.67 -14.30 -23.71
C GLN A 126 4.43 -14.55 -24.59
N SER A 127 3.70 -15.62 -24.36
CA SER A 127 2.59 -16.05 -25.21
C SER A 127 1.22 -15.89 -24.57
N ASN A 128 1.14 -15.67 -23.27
CA ASN A 128 -0.14 -15.59 -22.58
C ASN A 128 -0.08 -14.67 -21.36
N VAL A 129 -1.28 -14.34 -20.86
CA VAL A 129 -1.47 -13.55 -19.64
C VAL A 129 -2.39 -14.33 -18.73
N THR A 130 -2.01 -14.51 -17.47
CA THR A 130 -2.88 -15.05 -16.44
C THR A 130 -3.37 -13.93 -15.56
N GLU A 131 -4.67 -13.81 -15.43
CA GLU A 131 -5.33 -12.91 -14.48
C GLU A 131 -5.59 -13.70 -13.21
N ARG A 132 -5.18 -13.13 -12.06
CA ARG A 132 -5.25 -13.78 -10.77
C ARG A 132 -5.93 -12.88 -9.76
N SER A 133 -6.87 -13.44 -9.00
CA SER A 133 -7.51 -12.73 -7.89
C SER A 133 -6.53 -12.60 -6.73
N LEU A 134 -6.53 -11.44 -6.08
CA LEU A 134 -5.72 -11.19 -4.89
C LEU A 134 -6.59 -10.49 -3.86
N ILE A 135 -6.73 -11.11 -2.69
CA ILE A 135 -7.38 -10.47 -1.54
C ILE A 135 -6.41 -10.53 -0.38
N THR A 136 -6.12 -9.38 0.20
CA THR A 136 -5.23 -9.27 1.36
C THR A 136 -5.91 -8.59 2.51
N THR A 137 -5.44 -8.87 3.71
CA THR A 137 -5.86 -8.16 4.92
C THR A 137 -4.64 -7.68 5.69
N CYS A 138 -4.82 -6.61 6.43
CA CYS A 138 -3.83 -6.12 7.36
C CYS A 138 -4.49 -5.21 8.38
N THR A 139 -3.71 -4.75 9.35
CA THR A 139 -4.11 -3.64 10.22
C THR A 139 -3.18 -2.47 9.99
N LEU A 140 -3.69 -1.26 10.16
CA LEU A 140 -2.91 -0.03 10.05
C LEU A 140 -2.82 0.64 11.41
N GLN A 141 -1.60 1.02 11.80
CA GLN A 141 -1.42 1.99 12.88
C GLN A 141 -0.84 3.29 12.33
N ASN A 142 -1.03 4.35 13.10
CA ASN A 142 -0.40 5.63 12.82
C ASN A 142 1.10 5.53 13.05
N SER A 143 1.87 6.17 12.20
CA SER A 143 3.32 6.20 12.28
C SER A 143 3.83 7.59 11.93
N VAL A 144 5.11 7.82 12.09
CA VAL A 144 5.72 9.11 11.76
C VAL A 144 5.80 9.26 10.24
N ARG A 145 5.39 10.43 9.75
CA ARG A 145 5.54 10.77 8.33
C ARG A 145 7.00 11.03 7.99
N SER A 146 7.41 10.57 6.82
CA SER A 146 8.72 10.82 6.26
C SER A 146 8.64 10.82 4.74
N ASP A 147 9.74 11.14 4.07
CA ASP A 147 9.78 11.14 2.60
C ASP A 147 9.47 9.76 2.03
N ASN A 148 9.89 8.71 2.73
CA ASN A 148 9.65 7.32 2.31
C ASN A 148 8.32 6.75 2.82
N ASN A 149 7.65 7.46 3.73
CA ASN A 149 6.37 7.08 4.30
C ASN A 149 5.49 8.34 4.46
N PRO A 150 5.07 8.95 3.34
CA PRO A 150 4.43 10.26 3.39
C PRO A 150 3.06 10.27 4.05
N GLN A 151 2.30 9.17 4.00
CA GLN A 151 1.00 9.08 4.64
C GLN A 151 1.09 8.78 6.14
N GLY A 152 2.24 8.27 6.61
CA GLY A 152 2.48 8.05 8.03
C GLY A 152 1.63 6.96 8.65
N PHE A 153 1.64 5.77 8.05
CA PHE A 153 1.04 4.56 8.59
C PHE A 153 2.04 3.43 8.62
N LEU A 154 1.73 2.41 9.40
CA LEU A 154 2.47 1.14 9.39
C LEU A 154 1.45 0.02 9.21
N MET A 155 1.62 -0.76 8.16
CA MET A 155 0.83 -1.97 7.92
C MET A 155 1.38 -3.09 8.77
N GLU A 156 0.50 -3.77 9.50
CA GLU A 156 0.85 -4.91 10.34
C GLU A 156 -0.06 -6.09 10.04
N ASN A 157 0.41 -7.28 10.38
CA ASN A 157 -0.39 -8.50 10.24
C ASN A 157 -0.86 -8.71 8.79
N PHE A 158 0.03 -8.47 7.84
CA PHE A 158 -0.26 -8.66 6.43
C PHE A 158 -0.52 -10.15 6.15
N LEU A 159 -1.62 -10.44 5.47
CA LEU A 159 -2.02 -11.79 5.15
C LEU A 159 -2.67 -11.83 3.78
N VAL A 160 -2.24 -12.77 2.94
CA VAL A 160 -2.87 -13.04 1.65
C VAL A 160 -3.98 -14.05 1.89
N LYS A 161 -5.24 -13.61 1.69
CA LYS A 161 -6.43 -14.42 1.92
C LYS A 161 -6.80 -15.23 0.70
N GLU A 162 -6.61 -14.67 -0.48
CA GLU A 162 -6.91 -15.34 -1.74
C GLU A 162 -5.88 -14.91 -2.77
N ASN A 163 -5.38 -15.89 -3.52
CA ASN A 163 -4.48 -15.63 -4.63
C ASN A 163 -4.63 -16.80 -5.60
N ARG A 164 -5.61 -16.71 -6.51
CA ARG A 164 -5.95 -17.81 -7.40
C ARG A 164 -6.16 -17.31 -8.83
N ASP A 165 -5.87 -18.17 -9.78
CA ASP A 165 -6.06 -17.88 -11.20
C ASP A 165 -7.56 -17.75 -11.53
N ILE A 166 -7.91 -16.68 -12.23
CA ILE A 166 -9.26 -16.45 -12.73
C ILE A 166 -9.36 -16.97 -14.15
N GLN A 167 -8.42 -16.59 -15.00
CA GLN A 167 -8.37 -16.97 -16.40
C GLN A 167 -6.97 -16.79 -16.97
N THR A 168 -6.73 -17.49 -18.07
CA THR A 168 -5.52 -17.31 -18.87
C THR A 168 -5.95 -17.11 -20.32
N TYR A 169 -5.37 -16.12 -20.98
CA TYR A 169 -5.71 -15.81 -22.37
C TYR A 169 -4.43 -15.54 -23.17
N LYS A 170 -4.54 -15.70 -24.48
CA LYS A 170 -3.42 -15.45 -25.37
C LYS A 170 -3.12 -13.97 -25.45
N ARG A 171 -1.84 -13.70 -25.52
CA ARG A 171 -1.34 -12.35 -25.64
C ARG A 171 -1.44 -11.83 -27.06
#